data_83cf9b219c45c6ed4f62d15a3936c55e
#
_entry.id   83cf9b219c45c6ed4f62d15a3936c55e
#
_cell.length_a   1.000
_cell.length_b   1.000
_cell.length_c   1.000
_cell.angle_alpha   90.00
_cell.angle_beta   90.00
_cell.angle_gamma   90.00
#
_symmetry.space_group_name_H-M   'P 1'
#
loop_
_entity.id
_entity.type
_entity.pdbx_description
1 polymer ?
#
loop_
_entity_poly.entity_id
_entity_poly.type
_entity_poly.pdbx_seq_one_letter_code
_entity_poly.pdbx_strand_id
1 'polypeptide(L)'
;MKRILVLFALFAAAAGYAQTVEKQTFVYAVKQTDTLRLDRYALLSPDSRAKPCLMFLFGGGFMTGTRDNRRFRPFFDYYARKGFVVVSIDYRLGMKRARQAGLLDEEHFTQALDMTLSMATEDLYDATAYICRHMPDVDPSRIVTCGSSAGAITVLMGEYWLCNGHPLTAGKFTQDFSYAGVIAFAGAVCDTQDSLRWARDPAPMLLFHGDADRNVPYGAIGVDGVWLFGSKSIADDLARRRVPHAFYSVAETNHSMAWRPMTENRGEIDSFLEKLVFKRQRLVTDVRITPLDAPAVPKDFGISDYI
;
A
#
# COMPACT_ATOMS: atom_id res chain seq x y z
N MET A 1 -71.19 -25.73 5.56
CA MET A 1 -70.48 -24.75 4.69
C MET A 1 -69.07 -24.54 5.28
N LYS A 2 -68.05 -25.23 4.77
CA LYS A 2 -66.62 -25.07 5.21
C LYS A 2 -65.95 -24.02 4.36
N ARG A 3 -65.52 -22.92 5.00
CA ARG A 3 -64.72 -21.86 4.32
C ARG A 3 -63.29 -22.31 4.31
N ILE A 4 -62.72 -22.51 3.11
CA ILE A 4 -61.33 -22.77 2.86
C ILE A 4 -60.64 -21.43 2.79
N LEU A 5 -59.73 -21.14 3.72
CA LEU A 5 -58.85 -19.98 3.70
C LEU A 5 -57.60 -20.35 2.88
N VAL A 6 -57.44 -19.75 1.68
CA VAL A 6 -56.26 -19.91 0.85
C VAL A 6 -55.27 -18.83 1.28
N LEU A 7 -54.17 -19.23 1.98
CA LEU A 7 -53.04 -18.39 2.29
C LEU A 7 -52.16 -18.26 1.05
N PHE A 8 -52.13 -17.11 0.42
CA PHE A 8 -51.10 -16.77 -0.61
C PHE A 8 -49.81 -16.40 0.12
N ALA A 9 -48.82 -17.30 0.13
CA ALA A 9 -47.45 -16.99 0.51
C ALA A 9 -46.79 -16.21 -0.63
N LEU A 10 -46.61 -14.91 -0.45
CA LEU A 10 -45.77 -14.08 -1.32
C LEU A 10 -44.29 -14.44 -1.06
N PHE A 11 -43.72 -15.28 -1.90
CA PHE A 11 -42.27 -15.42 -2.01
C PHE A 11 -41.72 -14.15 -2.68
N ALA A 12 -41.23 -13.21 -1.87
CA ALA A 12 -40.38 -12.16 -2.36
C ALA A 12 -39.04 -12.79 -2.76
N ALA A 13 -38.89 -13.10 -4.04
CA ALA A 13 -37.61 -13.43 -4.62
C ALA A 13 -36.73 -12.18 -4.50
N ALA A 14 -35.84 -12.14 -3.52
CA ALA A 14 -34.75 -11.19 -3.49
C ALA A 14 -33.84 -11.51 -4.67
N ALA A 15 -34.12 -10.90 -5.83
CA ALA A 15 -33.22 -10.90 -6.95
C ALA A 15 -31.91 -10.27 -6.45
N GLY A 16 -30.90 -11.10 -6.19
CA GLY A 16 -29.55 -10.66 -5.89
C GLY A 16 -29.02 -9.91 -7.11
N TYR A 17 -29.24 -8.62 -7.18
CA TYR A 17 -28.54 -7.80 -8.15
C TYR A 17 -27.05 -7.98 -7.89
N ALA A 18 -26.33 -8.56 -8.86
CA ALA A 18 -24.88 -8.58 -8.85
C ALA A 18 -24.42 -7.12 -8.73
N GLN A 19 -24.00 -6.73 -7.51
CA GLN A 19 -23.58 -5.36 -7.24
C GLN A 19 -22.37 -5.04 -8.11
N THR A 20 -22.55 -4.14 -9.07
CA THR A 20 -21.50 -3.75 -10.01
C THR A 20 -20.52 -2.81 -9.34
N VAL A 21 -19.24 -3.13 -9.46
CA VAL A 21 -18.17 -2.21 -9.05
C VAL A 21 -17.95 -1.20 -10.16
N GLU A 22 -18.27 0.06 -9.86
CA GLU A 22 -18.07 1.18 -10.77
C GLU A 22 -16.64 1.71 -10.66
N LYS A 23 -16.08 2.12 -11.81
CA LYS A 23 -14.81 2.85 -11.90
C LYS A 23 -15.08 4.29 -12.29
N GLN A 24 -14.53 5.23 -11.53
CA GLN A 24 -14.54 6.66 -11.83
C GLN A 24 -13.11 7.19 -11.78
N THR A 25 -12.76 8.13 -12.66
CA THR A 25 -11.40 8.71 -12.73
C THR A 25 -11.47 10.20 -12.41
N PHE A 26 -10.56 10.65 -11.54
CA PHE A 26 -10.44 12.04 -11.12
C PHE A 26 -9.02 12.54 -11.30
N VAL A 27 -8.85 13.84 -11.59
CA VAL A 27 -7.56 14.53 -11.52
C VAL A 27 -7.39 15.02 -10.09
N TYR A 28 -6.37 14.55 -9.37
CA TYR A 28 -6.14 14.96 -8.00
C TYR A 28 -5.03 16.01 -7.86
N ALA A 29 -4.11 16.09 -8.82
CA ALA A 29 -3.07 17.11 -8.87
C ALA A 29 -2.59 17.38 -10.30
N VAL A 30 -2.08 18.59 -10.51
CA VAL A 30 -1.33 18.97 -11.71
C VAL A 30 0.02 19.52 -11.23
N LYS A 31 1.12 18.88 -11.63
CA LYS A 31 2.49 19.19 -11.23
C LYS A 31 3.31 19.53 -12.48
N GLN A 32 3.53 20.80 -12.73
CA GLN A 32 4.19 21.25 -13.96
C GLN A 32 3.49 20.68 -15.22
N THR A 33 4.10 19.69 -15.88
CA THR A 33 3.56 19.04 -17.08
C THR A 33 2.76 17.78 -16.76
N ASP A 34 2.78 17.26 -15.52
CA ASP A 34 2.12 16.02 -15.14
C ASP A 34 0.70 16.28 -14.67
N THR A 35 -0.23 15.55 -15.26
CA THR A 35 -1.60 15.46 -14.77
C THR A 35 -1.77 14.13 -14.05
N LEU A 36 -1.84 14.18 -12.72
CA LEU A 36 -1.94 13.01 -11.86
C LEU A 36 -3.41 12.67 -11.61
N ARG A 37 -3.76 11.42 -11.90
CA ARG A 37 -5.13 10.93 -11.77
C ARG A 37 -5.21 9.83 -10.72
N LEU A 38 -6.39 9.68 -10.16
CA LEU A 38 -6.77 8.52 -9.38
C LEU A 38 -8.00 7.85 -9.98
N ASP A 39 -8.05 6.53 -9.87
CA ASP A 39 -9.22 5.72 -10.20
C ASP A 39 -9.89 5.25 -8.91
N ARG A 40 -11.15 5.57 -8.77
CA ARG A 40 -12.01 5.14 -7.65
C ARG A 40 -12.83 3.95 -8.10
N TYR A 41 -12.81 2.88 -7.31
CA TYR A 41 -13.64 1.68 -7.49
C TYR A 41 -14.52 1.50 -6.26
N ALA A 42 -15.82 1.49 -6.45
CA ALA A 42 -16.78 1.27 -5.37
C ALA A 42 -18.05 0.60 -5.88
N LEU A 43 -18.77 -0.05 -4.98
CA LEU A 43 -20.12 -0.51 -5.29
C LEU A 43 -21.06 0.68 -5.50
N LEU A 44 -21.93 0.57 -6.50
CA LEU A 44 -23.12 1.40 -6.56
C LEU A 44 -24.01 1.01 -5.38
N SER A 45 -24.11 1.87 -4.41
CA SER A 45 -24.91 1.63 -3.19
C SER A 45 -25.65 2.91 -2.81
N PRO A 46 -26.93 2.82 -2.43
CA PRO A 46 -27.66 3.94 -1.84
C PRO A 46 -27.20 4.27 -0.42
N ASP A 47 -26.30 3.46 0.18
CA ASP A 47 -25.79 3.67 1.52
C ASP A 47 -24.86 4.90 1.56
N SER A 48 -25.30 5.94 2.24
CA SER A 48 -24.60 7.22 2.40
C SER A 48 -23.55 7.22 3.52
N ARG A 49 -23.38 6.12 4.24
CA ARG A 49 -22.36 6.03 5.32
C ARG A 49 -20.96 6.13 4.73
N ALA A 50 -20.11 6.91 5.39
CA ALA A 50 -18.69 6.98 5.03
C ALA A 50 -18.01 5.62 5.18
N LYS A 51 -17.25 5.22 4.17
CA LYS A 51 -16.65 3.90 3.99
C LYS A 51 -15.16 3.95 4.26
N PRO A 52 -14.53 2.82 4.66
CA PRO A 52 -13.08 2.73 4.66
C PRO A 52 -12.53 2.86 3.23
N CYS A 53 -11.35 3.44 3.12
CA CYS A 53 -10.63 3.55 1.86
C CYS A 53 -9.40 2.63 1.84
N LEU A 54 -9.22 1.90 0.75
CA LEU A 54 -7.98 1.20 0.43
C LEU A 54 -7.29 1.93 -0.71
N MET A 55 -6.24 2.70 -0.39
CA MET A 55 -5.47 3.47 -1.38
C MET A 55 -4.29 2.65 -1.86
N PHE A 56 -4.27 2.32 -3.15
CA PHE A 56 -3.26 1.46 -3.77
C PHE A 56 -2.28 2.23 -4.64
N LEU A 57 -0.99 1.89 -4.49
CA LEU A 57 0.12 2.36 -5.31
C LEU A 57 0.79 1.18 -6.01
N PHE A 58 0.90 1.27 -7.32
CA PHE A 58 1.51 0.22 -8.16
C PHE A 58 3.03 0.16 -8.03
N GLY A 59 3.61 -0.98 -8.41
CA GLY A 59 5.06 -1.17 -8.53
C GLY A 59 5.59 -0.83 -9.92
N GLY A 60 6.90 -1.01 -10.11
CA GLY A 60 7.57 -0.81 -11.39
C GLY A 60 8.86 -0.01 -11.30
N GLY A 61 9.54 -0.07 -10.13
CA GLY A 61 10.86 0.54 -9.93
C GLY A 61 10.87 2.06 -10.09
N PHE A 62 9.75 2.75 -9.91
CA PHE A 62 9.61 4.18 -10.22
C PHE A 62 9.93 4.56 -11.67
N MET A 63 9.96 3.55 -12.57
CA MET A 63 10.26 3.72 -14.00
C MET A 63 9.05 3.43 -14.88
N THR A 64 8.19 2.51 -14.45
CA THR A 64 7.06 2.01 -15.23
C THR A 64 5.85 1.78 -14.32
N GLY A 65 4.73 1.39 -14.94
CA GLY A 65 3.50 1.07 -14.23
C GLY A 65 2.41 2.11 -14.46
N THR A 66 1.19 1.70 -14.15
CA THR A 66 -0.01 2.55 -14.25
C THR A 66 -1.02 2.16 -13.17
N ARG A 67 -1.80 3.15 -12.67
CA ARG A 67 -2.86 2.94 -11.69
C ARG A 67 -3.97 1.99 -12.15
N ASP A 68 -4.19 1.90 -13.47
CA ASP A 68 -5.29 1.14 -14.09
C ASP A 68 -4.85 -0.18 -14.72
N ASN A 69 -3.69 -0.70 -14.32
CA ASN A 69 -3.23 -2.00 -14.79
C ASN A 69 -4.29 -3.09 -14.47
N ARG A 70 -4.71 -3.81 -15.51
CA ARG A 70 -5.77 -4.83 -15.43
C ARG A 70 -5.47 -5.94 -14.43
N ARG A 71 -4.20 -6.21 -14.12
CA ARG A 71 -3.79 -7.22 -13.13
C ARG A 71 -4.32 -6.93 -11.73
N PHE A 72 -4.46 -5.64 -11.36
CA PHE A 72 -4.94 -5.23 -10.06
C PHE A 72 -6.45 -5.26 -9.92
N ARG A 73 -7.19 -5.28 -11.04
CA ARG A 73 -8.66 -5.19 -11.04
C ARG A 73 -9.34 -6.24 -10.16
N PRO A 74 -8.94 -7.54 -10.15
CA PRO A 74 -9.54 -8.53 -9.26
C PRO A 74 -9.33 -8.23 -7.76
N PHE A 75 -8.22 -7.60 -7.40
CA PHE A 75 -7.93 -7.15 -6.04
C PHE A 75 -8.81 -5.95 -5.67
N PHE A 76 -8.93 -4.97 -6.55
CA PHE A 76 -9.79 -3.80 -6.34
C PHE A 76 -11.26 -4.17 -6.22
N ASP A 77 -11.76 -5.02 -7.11
CA ASP A 77 -13.14 -5.50 -7.09
C ASP A 77 -13.46 -6.29 -5.82
N TYR A 78 -12.51 -7.07 -5.32
CA TYR A 78 -12.66 -7.83 -4.08
C TYR A 78 -12.92 -6.91 -2.89
N TYR A 79 -12.09 -5.87 -2.69
CA TYR A 79 -12.27 -4.94 -1.58
C TYR A 79 -13.45 -3.98 -1.78
N ALA A 80 -13.72 -3.57 -3.00
CA ALA A 80 -14.93 -2.79 -3.29
C ALA A 80 -16.20 -3.57 -2.92
N ARG A 81 -16.29 -4.87 -3.23
CA ARG A 81 -17.39 -5.74 -2.82
C ARG A 81 -17.48 -5.97 -1.30
N LYS A 82 -16.39 -5.78 -0.57
CA LYS A 82 -16.36 -5.78 0.90
C LYS A 82 -16.75 -4.43 1.52
N GLY A 83 -17.15 -3.46 0.70
CA GLY A 83 -17.64 -2.17 1.17
C GLY A 83 -16.56 -1.10 1.32
N PHE A 84 -15.36 -1.32 0.78
CA PHE A 84 -14.35 -0.28 0.69
C PHE A 84 -14.59 0.63 -0.52
N VAL A 85 -14.17 1.88 -0.41
CA VAL A 85 -13.79 2.68 -1.57
C VAL A 85 -12.34 2.33 -1.87
N VAL A 86 -12.07 1.69 -3.02
CA VAL A 86 -10.70 1.41 -3.43
C VAL A 86 -10.24 2.52 -4.35
N VAL A 87 -9.08 3.11 -4.07
CA VAL A 87 -8.49 4.18 -4.87
C VAL A 87 -7.12 3.74 -5.34
N SER A 88 -6.89 3.76 -6.66
CA SER A 88 -5.57 3.54 -7.24
C SER A 88 -5.07 4.84 -7.86
N ILE A 89 -3.85 5.26 -7.54
CA ILE A 89 -3.32 6.57 -7.91
C ILE A 89 -2.18 6.49 -8.92
N ASP A 90 -2.09 7.49 -9.81
CA ASP A 90 -0.83 7.83 -10.47
C ASP A 90 0.13 8.44 -9.44
N TYR A 91 1.40 8.27 -9.65
CA TYR A 91 2.45 9.03 -8.98
C TYR A 91 3.62 9.24 -9.95
N ARG A 92 4.40 10.29 -9.75
CA ARG A 92 5.51 10.65 -10.65
C ARG A 92 6.62 9.61 -10.58
N LEU A 93 7.06 9.17 -11.76
CA LEU A 93 8.09 8.14 -11.91
C LEU A 93 9.48 8.78 -11.92
N GLY A 94 10.03 9.03 -10.73
CA GLY A 94 11.27 9.79 -10.56
C GLY A 94 12.48 9.11 -11.17
N MET A 95 12.64 7.79 -11.02
CA MET A 95 13.75 7.04 -11.64
C MET A 95 13.70 7.08 -13.17
N LYS A 96 12.49 7.06 -13.76
CA LYS A 96 12.33 7.28 -15.20
C LYS A 96 12.89 8.63 -15.63
N ARG A 97 12.64 9.67 -14.86
CA ARG A 97 13.15 11.02 -15.12
C ARG A 97 14.66 11.10 -14.95
N ALA A 98 15.19 10.52 -13.88
CA ALA A 98 16.62 10.45 -13.65
C ALA A 98 17.34 9.74 -14.82
N ARG A 99 16.80 8.61 -15.31
CA ARG A 99 17.33 7.93 -16.49
C ARG A 99 17.30 8.81 -17.74
N GLN A 100 16.19 9.50 -17.99
CA GLN A 100 16.05 10.41 -19.13
C GLN A 100 17.00 11.62 -19.06
N ALA A 101 17.36 12.03 -17.85
CA ALA A 101 18.33 13.11 -17.60
C ALA A 101 19.79 12.64 -17.58
N GLY A 102 20.05 11.31 -17.74
CA GLY A 102 21.40 10.74 -17.65
C GLY A 102 21.97 10.73 -16.22
N LEU A 103 21.11 10.73 -15.21
CA LEU A 103 21.47 10.77 -13.78
C LEU A 103 21.23 9.43 -13.08
N LEU A 104 21.18 8.34 -13.82
CA LEU A 104 21.00 6.99 -13.25
C LEU A 104 22.29 6.19 -13.44
N ASP A 105 23.29 6.53 -12.65
CA ASP A 105 24.58 5.87 -12.51
C ASP A 105 24.94 5.74 -11.02
N GLU A 106 26.06 5.10 -10.69
CA GLU A 106 26.48 4.89 -9.29
C GLU A 106 26.68 6.22 -8.55
N GLU A 107 27.25 7.24 -9.19
CA GLU A 107 27.54 8.54 -8.56
C GLU A 107 26.28 9.33 -8.20
N HIS A 108 25.23 9.23 -9.01
CA HIS A 108 24.00 10.01 -8.84
C HIS A 108 22.82 9.20 -8.26
N PHE A 109 23.01 7.89 -8.02
CA PHE A 109 21.91 7.01 -7.61
C PHE A 109 21.18 7.46 -6.36
N THR A 110 21.93 7.84 -5.31
CA THR A 110 21.33 8.27 -4.03
C THR A 110 20.54 9.58 -4.18
N GLN A 111 21.04 10.52 -4.99
CA GLN A 111 20.32 11.75 -5.32
C GLN A 111 19.05 11.48 -6.15
N ALA A 112 19.14 10.60 -7.14
CA ALA A 112 18.00 10.18 -7.95
C ALA A 112 16.94 9.46 -7.10
N LEU A 113 17.36 8.66 -6.14
CA LEU A 113 16.48 7.96 -5.19
C LEU A 113 15.76 8.96 -4.28
N ASP A 114 16.47 9.90 -3.64
CA ASP A 114 15.89 10.92 -2.76
C ASP A 114 14.85 11.77 -3.50
N MET A 115 15.20 12.28 -4.68
CA MET A 115 14.27 13.00 -5.54
C MET A 115 13.03 12.16 -5.88
N THR A 116 13.22 10.88 -6.20
CA THR A 116 12.15 9.96 -6.55
C THR A 116 11.20 9.72 -5.40
N LEU A 117 11.74 9.45 -4.21
CA LEU A 117 10.96 9.22 -2.99
C LEU A 117 10.18 10.47 -2.60
N SER A 118 10.82 11.65 -2.68
CA SER A 118 10.18 12.94 -2.42
C SER A 118 8.99 13.17 -3.34
N MET A 119 9.17 12.93 -4.64
CA MET A 119 8.10 13.10 -5.63
C MET A 119 6.94 12.13 -5.41
N ALA A 120 7.23 10.83 -5.25
CA ALA A 120 6.19 9.81 -5.11
C ALA A 120 5.41 9.95 -3.78
N THR A 121 6.11 10.29 -2.70
CA THR A 121 5.49 10.49 -1.39
C THR A 121 4.68 11.80 -1.33
N GLU A 122 5.15 12.87 -1.99
CA GLU A 122 4.35 14.09 -2.15
C GLU A 122 3.04 13.79 -2.89
N ASP A 123 3.10 12.98 -3.96
CA ASP A 123 1.93 12.62 -4.75
C ASP A 123 0.95 11.73 -3.95
N LEU A 124 1.46 10.82 -3.10
CA LEU A 124 0.64 10.07 -2.13
C LEU A 124 -0.10 11.02 -1.18
N TYR A 125 0.58 12.02 -0.63
CA TYR A 125 -0.04 12.98 0.28
C TYR A 125 -1.07 13.87 -0.41
N ASP A 126 -0.80 14.31 -1.65
CA ASP A 126 -1.74 15.10 -2.43
C ASP A 126 -3.01 14.30 -2.76
N ALA A 127 -2.86 13.03 -3.15
CA ALA A 127 -3.98 12.14 -3.38
C ALA A 127 -4.79 11.90 -2.10
N THR A 128 -4.12 11.68 -0.96
CA THR A 128 -4.78 11.53 0.35
C THR A 128 -5.56 12.80 0.71
N ALA A 129 -4.96 13.97 0.57
CA ALA A 129 -5.61 15.24 0.85
C ALA A 129 -6.80 15.49 -0.10
N TYR A 130 -6.68 15.09 -1.37
CA TYR A 130 -7.79 15.14 -2.33
C TYR A 130 -8.96 14.25 -1.87
N ILE A 131 -8.69 13.00 -1.49
CA ILE A 131 -9.70 12.07 -1.00
C ILE A 131 -10.44 12.66 0.20
N CYS A 132 -9.70 13.16 1.19
CA CYS A 132 -10.27 13.76 2.40
C CYS A 132 -11.18 14.96 2.11
N ARG A 133 -10.86 15.76 1.09
CA ARG A 133 -11.61 16.99 0.76
C ARG A 133 -12.77 16.76 -0.22
N HIS A 134 -12.64 15.79 -1.14
CA HIS A 134 -13.52 15.68 -2.31
C HIS A 134 -14.28 14.35 -2.41
N MET A 135 -14.05 13.40 -1.50
CA MET A 135 -14.77 12.12 -1.45
C MET A 135 -15.54 11.99 -0.14
N PRO A 136 -16.74 12.60 -0.02
CA PRO A 136 -17.51 12.62 1.23
C PRO A 136 -18.00 11.23 1.66
N ASP A 137 -17.97 10.24 0.77
CA ASP A 137 -18.28 8.83 1.06
C ASP A 137 -17.09 8.04 1.61
N VAL A 138 -15.93 8.68 1.79
CA VAL A 138 -14.75 8.10 2.46
C VAL A 138 -14.64 8.64 3.88
N ASP A 139 -14.40 7.75 4.85
CA ASP A 139 -14.03 8.10 6.21
C ASP A 139 -12.52 8.39 6.27
N PRO A 140 -12.08 9.65 6.48
CA PRO A 140 -10.66 10.00 6.52
C PRO A 140 -9.87 9.29 7.62
N SER A 141 -10.53 8.88 8.70
CA SER A 141 -9.91 8.13 9.80
C SER A 141 -9.71 6.64 9.49
N ARG A 142 -10.19 6.18 8.33
CA ARG A 142 -10.17 4.77 7.90
C ARG A 142 -9.50 4.60 6.54
N ILE A 143 -8.53 5.46 6.22
CA ILE A 143 -7.70 5.31 5.01
C ILE A 143 -6.56 4.36 5.32
N VAL A 144 -6.51 3.25 4.60
CA VAL A 144 -5.42 2.26 4.61
C VAL A 144 -4.64 2.42 3.32
N THR A 145 -3.34 2.63 3.42
CA THR A 145 -2.46 2.65 2.25
C THR A 145 -1.98 1.24 1.93
N CYS A 146 -1.86 0.92 0.65
CA CYS A 146 -1.43 -0.38 0.15
C CYS A 146 -0.49 -0.19 -1.04
N GLY A 147 0.65 -0.84 -1.05
CA GLY A 147 1.61 -0.67 -2.13
C GLY A 147 2.30 -1.96 -2.55
N SER A 148 2.73 -1.99 -3.80
CA SER A 148 3.50 -3.07 -4.41
C SER A 148 4.88 -2.55 -4.80
N SER A 149 6.01 -3.18 -4.36
CA SER A 149 7.37 -2.80 -4.78
C SER A 149 7.64 -1.29 -4.57
N ALA A 150 7.94 -0.53 -5.61
CA ALA A 150 8.07 0.93 -5.56
C ALA A 150 6.88 1.62 -4.87
N GLY A 151 5.66 1.16 -5.12
CA GLY A 151 4.47 1.64 -4.40
C GLY A 151 4.48 1.27 -2.93
N ALA A 152 5.03 0.09 -2.55
CA ALA A 152 5.20 -0.31 -1.16
C ALA A 152 6.25 0.55 -0.45
N ILE A 153 7.35 0.87 -1.14
CA ILE A 153 8.33 1.85 -0.63
C ILE A 153 7.63 3.20 -0.40
N THR A 154 6.84 3.68 -1.36
CA THR A 154 6.14 4.97 -1.24
C THR A 154 5.17 5.02 -0.06
N VAL A 155 4.37 3.98 0.18
CA VAL A 155 3.43 3.98 1.33
C VAL A 155 4.15 3.86 2.67
N LEU A 156 5.26 3.11 2.73
CA LEU A 156 6.10 3.03 3.92
C LEU A 156 6.81 4.35 4.20
N MET A 157 7.38 5.00 3.19
CA MET A 157 7.95 6.34 3.29
C MET A 157 6.90 7.37 3.71
N GLY A 158 5.69 7.27 3.15
CA GLY A 158 4.56 8.12 3.53
C GLY A 158 4.22 8.03 5.01
N GLU A 159 4.15 6.83 5.57
CA GLU A 159 3.93 6.66 7.01
C GLU A 159 5.14 7.12 7.83
N TYR A 160 6.35 6.77 7.40
CA TYR A 160 7.58 7.14 8.09
C TYR A 160 7.76 8.66 8.18
N TRP A 161 7.60 9.37 7.09
CA TRP A 161 7.71 10.82 7.05
C TRP A 161 6.55 11.53 7.77
N LEU A 162 5.34 10.97 7.70
CA LEU A 162 4.20 11.50 8.45
C LEU A 162 4.42 11.39 9.96
N CYS A 163 4.97 10.27 10.45
CA CYS A 163 5.30 10.07 11.85
C CYS A 163 6.42 11.00 12.35
N ASN A 164 7.33 11.37 11.45
CA ASN A 164 8.50 12.21 11.76
C ASN A 164 8.31 13.70 11.45
N GLY A 165 7.11 14.12 11.02
CA GLY A 165 6.82 15.54 10.75
C GLY A 165 7.60 16.10 9.56
N HIS A 166 7.82 15.30 8.53
CA HIS A 166 8.54 15.73 7.33
C HIS A 166 7.87 16.94 6.67
N PRO A 167 8.63 17.92 6.14
CA PRO A 167 8.08 19.16 5.55
C PRO A 167 7.00 18.96 4.47
N LEU A 168 7.05 17.85 3.71
CA LEU A 168 6.02 17.53 2.70
C LEU A 168 4.62 17.25 3.30
N THR A 169 4.50 17.05 4.62
CA THR A 169 3.21 16.88 5.31
C THR A 169 2.57 18.21 5.69
N ALA A 170 3.35 19.32 5.69
CA ALA A 170 2.91 20.61 6.16
C ALA A 170 1.72 21.15 5.34
N GLY A 171 0.65 21.54 6.02
CA GLY A 171 -0.55 22.11 5.40
C GLY A 171 -1.40 21.14 4.59
N LYS A 172 -1.03 19.86 4.49
CA LYS A 172 -1.82 18.84 3.77
C LYS A 172 -2.86 18.18 4.67
N PHE A 173 -2.53 17.98 5.93
CA PHE A 173 -3.35 17.26 6.91
C PHE A 173 -3.58 18.07 8.19
N THR A 174 -4.60 17.70 8.95
CA THR A 174 -4.75 18.14 10.34
C THR A 174 -3.62 17.54 11.19
N GLN A 175 -3.32 18.18 12.32
CA GLN A 175 -2.24 17.73 13.21
C GLN A 175 -2.43 16.29 13.70
N ASP A 176 -3.68 15.84 13.87
CA ASP A 176 -4.02 14.51 14.36
C ASP A 176 -4.21 13.46 13.24
N PHE A 177 -3.92 13.83 12.00
CA PHE A 177 -4.08 12.88 10.90
C PHE A 177 -3.11 11.70 11.03
N SER A 178 -3.63 10.50 10.80
CA SER A 178 -2.87 9.26 10.65
C SER A 178 -3.57 8.35 9.67
N TYR A 179 -2.80 7.54 8.94
CA TYR A 179 -3.39 6.42 8.23
C TYR A 179 -3.93 5.39 9.22
N ALA A 180 -4.97 4.66 8.84
CA ALA A 180 -5.54 3.60 9.66
C ALA A 180 -4.69 2.33 9.66
N GLY A 181 -3.88 2.14 8.62
CA GLY A 181 -2.95 1.03 8.46
C GLY A 181 -2.13 1.15 7.17
N VAL A 182 -1.04 0.41 7.11
CA VAL A 182 -0.16 0.33 5.93
C VAL A 182 -0.01 -1.13 5.51
N ILE A 183 -0.20 -1.42 4.23
CA ILE A 183 0.02 -2.74 3.62
C ILE A 183 1.15 -2.61 2.60
N ALA A 184 2.24 -3.33 2.79
CA ALA A 184 3.40 -3.27 1.92
C ALA A 184 3.79 -4.65 1.39
N PHE A 185 3.77 -4.78 0.08
CA PHE A 185 4.20 -5.97 -0.65
C PHE A 185 5.61 -5.75 -1.19
N ALA A 186 6.63 -6.30 -0.54
CA ALA A 186 8.04 -6.14 -0.85
C ALA A 186 8.48 -4.67 -0.91
N GLY A 187 8.42 -3.98 0.23
CA GLY A 187 8.79 -2.57 0.38
C GLY A 187 9.95 -2.35 1.35
N ALA A 188 10.42 -1.12 1.41
CA ALA A 188 11.46 -0.65 2.32
C ALA A 188 11.21 0.79 2.77
N VAL A 189 11.82 1.19 3.88
CA VAL A 189 12.01 2.59 4.30
C VAL A 189 13.42 2.99 3.96
N CYS A 190 13.61 4.20 3.45
CA CYS A 190 14.93 4.78 3.18
C CYS A 190 15.19 5.93 4.16
N ASP A 191 16.39 5.98 4.73
CA ASP A 191 16.84 7.04 5.64
C ASP A 191 18.35 7.27 5.47
N THR A 192 18.84 8.43 5.89
CA THR A 192 20.28 8.73 6.03
C THR A 192 20.85 8.23 7.35
N GLN A 193 20.01 7.82 8.28
CA GLN A 193 20.41 7.24 9.57
C GLN A 193 20.51 5.71 9.45
N ASP A 194 21.40 5.11 10.23
CA ASP A 194 21.66 3.67 10.29
C ASP A 194 20.60 2.85 11.05
N SER A 195 19.56 3.51 11.52
CA SER A 195 18.47 2.92 12.29
C SER A 195 17.15 3.67 12.07
N LEU A 196 16.04 2.94 12.12
CA LEU A 196 14.71 3.53 12.04
C LEU A 196 14.40 4.35 13.29
N ARG A 197 13.92 5.58 13.08
CA ARG A 197 13.55 6.50 14.16
C ARG A 197 12.13 7.02 13.90
N TRP A 198 11.24 6.80 14.86
CA TRP A 198 9.85 7.23 14.79
C TRP A 198 9.60 8.24 15.90
N ALA A 199 9.22 9.45 15.55
CA ALA A 199 8.87 10.50 16.53
C ALA A 199 7.53 10.19 17.23
N ARG A 200 6.66 9.41 16.58
CA ARG A 200 5.44 8.81 17.17
C ARG A 200 5.28 7.37 16.66
N ASP A 201 4.48 6.56 17.35
CA ASP A 201 4.18 5.21 16.88
C ASP A 201 3.46 5.27 15.52
N PRO A 202 3.91 4.47 14.54
CA PRO A 202 3.26 4.40 13.25
C PRO A 202 1.92 3.64 13.31
N ALA A 203 1.13 3.78 12.26
CA ALA A 203 -0.05 2.96 12.03
C ALA A 203 0.30 1.45 12.02
N PRO A 204 -0.64 0.56 12.34
CA PRO A 204 -0.45 -0.88 12.17
C PRO A 204 0.02 -1.21 10.76
N MET A 205 0.97 -2.13 10.63
CA MET A 205 1.54 -2.52 9.34
C MET A 205 1.32 -3.99 9.02
N LEU A 206 1.02 -4.28 7.75
CA LEU A 206 1.06 -5.62 7.18
C LEU A 206 2.16 -5.68 6.12
N LEU A 207 3.14 -6.54 6.34
CA LEU A 207 4.32 -6.64 5.51
C LEU A 207 4.43 -8.05 4.92
N PHE A 208 4.67 -8.15 3.61
CA PHE A 208 4.99 -9.40 2.92
C PHE A 208 6.34 -9.24 2.20
N HIS A 209 7.24 -10.22 2.36
CA HIS A 209 8.54 -10.16 1.69
C HIS A 209 9.12 -11.54 1.46
N GLY A 210 9.78 -11.75 0.32
CA GLY A 210 10.61 -12.92 0.06
C GLY A 210 12.02 -12.69 0.59
N ASP A 211 12.64 -13.68 1.25
CA ASP A 211 13.97 -13.50 1.86
C ASP A 211 15.13 -13.55 0.84
N ALA A 212 14.81 -13.87 -0.43
CA ALA A 212 15.74 -13.83 -1.57
C ALA A 212 15.38 -12.72 -2.59
N ASP A 213 14.75 -11.65 -2.11
CA ASP A 213 14.41 -10.50 -2.94
C ASP A 213 15.67 -9.69 -3.28
N ARG A 214 15.97 -9.56 -4.58
CA ARG A 214 17.11 -8.81 -5.11
C ARG A 214 16.73 -7.44 -5.68
N ASN A 215 15.42 -7.10 -5.67
CA ASN A 215 14.92 -5.82 -6.16
C ASN A 215 14.69 -4.82 -5.01
N VAL A 216 14.22 -5.31 -3.87
CA VAL A 216 14.05 -4.51 -2.65
C VAL A 216 14.69 -5.30 -1.51
N PRO A 217 15.58 -4.72 -0.71
CA PRO A 217 16.28 -5.47 0.34
C PRO A 217 15.29 -6.05 1.34
N TYR A 218 15.46 -7.31 1.70
CA TYR A 218 14.67 -7.98 2.74
C TYR A 218 15.02 -7.47 4.14
N GLY A 219 16.32 -7.32 4.43
CA GLY A 219 16.88 -6.78 5.65
C GLY A 219 17.24 -5.31 5.54
N ALA A 220 18.29 -4.89 6.25
CA ALA A 220 18.85 -3.54 6.12
C ALA A 220 20.16 -3.57 5.33
N ILE A 221 20.33 -2.60 4.46
CA ILE A 221 21.59 -2.35 3.76
C ILE A 221 21.90 -0.85 3.75
N GLY A 222 23.19 -0.51 3.83
CA GLY A 222 23.69 0.86 3.66
C GLY A 222 24.37 1.01 2.31
N VAL A 223 24.12 2.12 1.63
CA VAL A 223 24.68 2.44 0.33
C VAL A 223 24.91 3.93 0.24
N ASP A 224 26.17 4.35 0.12
CA ASP A 224 26.58 5.74 -0.08
C ASP A 224 25.89 6.75 0.86
N GLY A 225 25.82 6.37 2.17
CA GLY A 225 25.22 7.22 3.20
C GLY A 225 23.68 7.16 3.27
N VAL A 226 23.04 6.34 2.45
CA VAL A 226 21.61 6.05 2.52
C VAL A 226 21.40 4.60 2.99
N TRP A 227 20.51 4.41 3.95
CA TRP A 227 20.11 3.10 4.42
C TRP A 227 18.73 2.73 3.87
N LEU A 228 18.60 1.48 3.44
CA LEU A 228 17.34 0.88 3.04
C LEU A 228 16.98 -0.20 4.06
N PHE A 229 15.86 -0.01 4.73
CA PHE A 229 15.31 -0.95 5.72
C PHE A 229 14.17 -1.73 5.10
N GLY A 230 14.43 -2.97 4.71
CA GLY A 230 13.40 -3.85 4.17
C GLY A 230 12.39 -4.33 5.22
N SER A 231 11.40 -5.08 4.77
CA SER A 231 10.27 -5.48 5.63
C SER A 231 10.68 -6.23 6.89
N LYS A 232 11.77 -7.03 6.86
CA LYS A 232 12.29 -7.72 8.06
C LYS A 232 12.80 -6.72 9.10
N SER A 233 13.59 -5.74 8.67
CA SER A 233 14.12 -4.71 9.58
C SER A 233 13.02 -3.84 10.15
N ILE A 234 12.00 -3.51 9.34
CA ILE A 234 10.83 -2.76 9.81
C ILE A 234 10.06 -3.60 10.84
N ALA A 235 9.77 -4.87 10.57
CA ALA A 235 9.04 -5.74 11.48
C ALA A 235 9.77 -5.92 12.82
N ASP A 236 11.10 -6.09 12.80
CA ASP A 236 11.92 -6.19 14.02
C ASP A 236 11.86 -4.91 14.85
N ASP A 237 11.90 -3.74 14.21
CA ASP A 237 11.77 -2.47 14.91
C ASP A 237 10.38 -2.28 15.52
N LEU A 238 9.32 -2.57 14.76
CA LEU A 238 7.93 -2.52 15.25
C LEU A 238 7.71 -3.48 16.43
N ALA A 239 8.31 -4.70 16.39
CA ALA A 239 8.23 -5.66 17.48
C ALA A 239 8.89 -5.13 18.75
N ARG A 240 10.11 -4.54 18.65
CA ARG A 240 10.80 -3.91 19.80
C ARG A 240 9.98 -2.78 20.42
N ARG A 241 9.29 -2.00 19.60
CA ARG A 241 8.41 -0.90 20.00
C ARG A 241 7.04 -1.34 20.48
N ARG A 242 6.70 -2.63 20.33
CA ARG A 242 5.36 -3.19 20.60
C ARG A 242 4.24 -2.50 19.79
N VAL A 243 4.56 -2.09 18.57
CA VAL A 243 3.59 -1.58 17.61
C VAL A 243 2.88 -2.75 16.94
N PRO A 244 1.54 -2.74 16.84
CA PRO A 244 0.79 -3.81 16.17
C PRO A 244 1.20 -3.97 14.72
N HIS A 245 1.55 -5.19 14.32
CA HIS A 245 1.89 -5.50 12.94
C HIS A 245 1.72 -6.99 12.62
N ALA A 246 1.67 -7.29 11.33
CA ALA A 246 1.77 -8.64 10.82
C ALA A 246 2.87 -8.70 9.74
N PHE A 247 3.80 -9.63 9.87
CA PHE A 247 4.86 -9.85 8.91
C PHE A 247 4.83 -11.30 8.42
N TYR A 248 4.81 -11.46 7.09
CA TYR A 248 4.86 -12.74 6.41
C TYR A 248 6.12 -12.81 5.56
N SER A 249 7.09 -13.57 6.05
CA SER A 249 8.36 -13.85 5.38
C SER A 249 8.27 -15.16 4.63
N VAL A 250 8.64 -15.17 3.35
CA VAL A 250 8.65 -16.38 2.53
C VAL A 250 10.09 -16.71 2.13
N ALA A 251 10.58 -17.86 2.64
CA ALA A 251 11.94 -18.31 2.37
C ALA A 251 12.11 -18.69 0.89
N GLU A 252 13.35 -18.54 0.39
CA GLU A 252 13.75 -18.87 -0.98
C GLU A 252 12.84 -18.22 -2.05
N THR A 253 12.29 -17.06 -1.74
CA THR A 253 11.34 -16.36 -2.61
C THR A 253 11.90 -15.00 -3.00
N ASN A 254 11.88 -14.73 -4.29
CA ASN A 254 12.36 -13.50 -4.90
C ASN A 254 11.31 -12.37 -4.79
N HIS A 255 11.44 -11.33 -5.59
CA HIS A 255 10.55 -10.16 -5.64
C HIS A 255 9.08 -10.47 -5.99
N SER A 256 8.71 -11.73 -6.19
CA SER A 256 7.33 -12.11 -6.50
C SER A 256 6.34 -11.79 -5.38
N MET A 257 6.82 -11.63 -4.14
CA MET A 257 5.98 -11.15 -3.03
C MET A 257 5.48 -9.72 -3.21
N ALA A 258 5.97 -8.99 -4.20
CA ALA A 258 5.41 -7.68 -4.59
C ALA A 258 3.99 -7.76 -5.18
N TRP A 259 3.54 -8.93 -5.69
CA TRP A 259 2.21 -9.07 -6.31
C TRP A 259 1.42 -10.32 -5.88
N ARG A 260 2.08 -11.42 -5.49
CA ARG A 260 1.42 -12.66 -5.08
C ARG A 260 0.37 -12.46 -3.97
N PRO A 261 0.62 -11.64 -2.93
CA PRO A 261 -0.35 -11.49 -1.84
C PRO A 261 -1.71 -10.94 -2.27
N MET A 262 -1.78 -10.18 -3.36
CA MET A 262 -3.05 -9.66 -3.88
C MET A 262 -4.03 -10.77 -4.35
N THR A 263 -3.50 -11.95 -4.63
CA THR A 263 -4.30 -13.12 -5.04
C THR A 263 -4.27 -14.24 -4.02
N GLU A 264 -3.10 -14.54 -3.45
CA GLU A 264 -2.86 -15.73 -2.63
C GLU A 264 -3.10 -15.50 -1.13
N ASN A 265 -2.95 -14.25 -0.64
CA ASN A 265 -2.99 -13.94 0.79
C ASN A 265 -4.12 -12.96 1.18
N ARG A 266 -5.26 -13.04 0.49
CA ARG A 266 -6.41 -12.18 0.81
C ARG A 266 -6.96 -12.42 2.21
N GLY A 267 -6.88 -13.65 2.71
CA GLY A 267 -7.30 -14.01 4.06
C GLY A 267 -6.48 -13.32 5.14
N GLU A 268 -5.16 -13.25 4.96
CA GLU A 268 -4.22 -12.58 5.86
C GLU A 268 -4.45 -11.06 5.83
N ILE A 269 -4.67 -10.50 4.63
CA ILE A 269 -5.00 -9.07 4.48
C ILE A 269 -6.34 -8.75 5.16
N ASP A 270 -7.36 -9.58 4.98
CA ASP A 270 -8.66 -9.42 5.64
C ASP A 270 -8.52 -9.50 7.17
N SER A 271 -7.74 -10.47 7.67
CA SER A 271 -7.47 -10.63 9.10
C SER A 271 -6.76 -9.41 9.69
N PHE A 272 -5.78 -8.87 8.98
CA PHE A 272 -5.08 -7.63 9.36
C PHE A 272 -6.05 -6.45 9.44
N LEU A 273 -6.83 -6.21 8.38
CA LEU A 273 -7.81 -5.13 8.32
C LEU A 273 -8.83 -5.25 9.46
N GLU A 274 -9.38 -6.45 9.68
CA GLU A 274 -10.38 -6.66 10.73
C GLU A 274 -9.77 -6.47 12.12
N LYS A 275 -8.67 -7.16 12.43
CA LYS A 275 -8.13 -7.26 13.79
C LYS A 275 -7.33 -6.03 14.19
N LEU A 276 -6.34 -5.63 13.37
CA LEU A 276 -5.40 -4.60 13.76
C LEU A 276 -5.92 -3.21 13.40
N VAL A 277 -6.54 -3.05 12.23
CA VAL A 277 -7.03 -1.75 11.76
C VAL A 277 -8.37 -1.39 12.41
N PHE A 278 -9.42 -2.20 12.19
CA PHE A 278 -10.77 -1.82 12.62
C PHE A 278 -11.08 -2.16 14.07
N LYS A 279 -10.66 -3.32 14.57
CA LYS A 279 -10.82 -3.71 15.98
C LYS A 279 -9.71 -3.16 16.88
N ARG A 280 -8.66 -2.55 16.32
CA ARG A 280 -7.51 -1.97 17.03
C ARG A 280 -6.88 -2.92 18.05
N GLN A 281 -6.87 -4.22 17.75
CA GLN A 281 -6.21 -5.21 18.60
C GLN A 281 -4.70 -5.00 18.56
N ARG A 282 -4.07 -5.04 19.72
CA ARG A 282 -2.62 -4.88 19.84
C ARG A 282 -1.94 -6.25 19.73
N LEU A 283 -1.79 -6.72 18.48
CA LEU A 283 -1.23 -8.02 18.17
C LEU A 283 0.03 -7.86 17.32
N VAL A 284 0.96 -8.77 17.52
CA VAL A 284 2.11 -9.00 16.65
C VAL A 284 1.95 -10.39 16.05
N THR A 285 2.05 -10.49 14.73
CA THR A 285 2.06 -11.75 14.00
C THR A 285 3.33 -11.78 13.16
N ASP A 286 4.21 -12.74 13.44
CA ASP A 286 5.42 -12.99 12.64
C ASP A 286 5.36 -14.42 12.14
N VAL A 287 5.29 -14.58 10.82
CA VAL A 287 5.14 -15.87 10.14
C VAL A 287 6.26 -16.06 9.15
N ARG A 288 7.02 -17.14 9.34
CA ARG A 288 7.98 -17.60 8.34
C ARG A 288 7.41 -18.78 7.59
N ILE A 289 7.24 -18.64 6.29
CA ILE A 289 6.81 -19.70 5.38
C ILE A 289 8.06 -20.23 4.69
N THR A 290 8.30 -21.55 4.81
CA THR A 290 9.43 -22.22 4.17
C THR A 290 8.89 -23.28 3.20
N PRO A 291 8.87 -23.01 1.89
CA PRO A 291 8.53 -24.02 0.90
C PRO A 291 9.60 -25.13 0.90
N LEU A 292 9.20 -26.37 1.16
CA LEU A 292 10.16 -27.47 1.33
C LEU A 292 10.81 -27.89 0.00
N ASP A 293 10.11 -27.67 -1.11
CA ASP A 293 10.57 -28.05 -2.46
C ASP A 293 11.17 -26.87 -3.24
N ALA A 294 11.31 -25.70 -2.62
CA ALA A 294 11.91 -24.56 -3.29
C ALA A 294 13.43 -24.74 -3.40
N PRO A 295 14.02 -24.54 -4.59
CA PRO A 295 15.47 -24.51 -4.72
C PRO A 295 16.04 -23.32 -3.94
N ALA A 296 17.25 -23.49 -3.41
CA ALA A 296 17.97 -22.39 -2.78
C ALA A 296 18.22 -21.25 -3.82
N VAL A 297 17.93 -20.02 -3.43
CA VAL A 297 18.08 -18.83 -4.28
C VAL A 297 19.13 -17.91 -3.67
N PRO A 298 20.04 -17.31 -4.49
CA PRO A 298 20.98 -16.29 -4.00
C PRO A 298 20.24 -15.15 -3.29
N LYS A 299 20.75 -14.75 -2.12
CA LYS A 299 20.10 -13.74 -1.25
C LYS A 299 20.86 -12.40 -1.23
N ASP A 300 21.88 -12.29 -2.09
CA ASP A 300 22.69 -11.09 -2.15
C ASP A 300 21.92 -9.98 -2.88
N PHE A 301 21.70 -8.89 -2.18
CA PHE A 301 21.16 -7.67 -2.76
C PHE A 301 22.32 -6.79 -3.23
N GLY A 302 22.22 -6.23 -4.42
CA GLY A 302 23.21 -5.31 -4.97
C GLY A 302 22.54 -4.18 -5.76
N ILE A 303 23.11 -2.97 -5.66
CA ILE A 303 22.63 -1.79 -6.42
C ILE A 303 22.76 -2.01 -7.92
N SER A 304 23.74 -2.80 -8.36
CA SER A 304 23.92 -3.15 -9.77
C SER A 304 22.66 -3.77 -10.41
N ASP A 305 21.71 -4.25 -9.61
CA ASP A 305 20.42 -4.74 -10.12
C ASP A 305 19.44 -3.58 -10.47
N TYR A 306 19.76 -2.31 -10.10
CA TYR A 306 18.95 -1.11 -10.34
C TYR A 306 19.48 -0.15 -11.40
N ILE A 307 20.78 -0.18 -11.71
CA ILE A 307 21.49 0.75 -12.62
C ILE A 307 21.49 0.25 -14.05
#